data_aee4b837dffa0680536abf2d760e6a6f
#
_entry.id   aee4b837dffa0680536abf2d760e6a6f
#
_cell.length_a   1.000
_cell.length_b   1.000
_cell.length_c   1.000
_cell.angle_alpha   90.00
_cell.angle_beta   90.00
_cell.angle_gamma   90.00
#
_symmetry.space_group_name_H-M   'P 1'
#
loop_
_entity.id
_entity.type
_entity.pdbx_description
1 polymer ?
#
loop_
_entity_poly.entity_id
_entity_poly.type
_entity_poly.pdbx_seq_one_letter_code
_entity_poly.pdbx_strand_id
1 'polypeptide(L)'
;MARMAIANMPRTATVDDAPQISRTLARAFDDDPMMRWFFPDDDAREAVLARYFATIFTRQYGRHGVCEHTQAAAAFWVPPEAQAKAVPDAETIQELLDLLGDRARLFRDAVETAAKHTPQEPHWYLAMIGADPAAQGQGHGAALLRSGLAKADAAGLPAYLESSKPSNLPFYEHFGFSVREELRLPGGGPVLWGMWRRPAGSP
;
A
#
# COMPACT_ATOMS: atom_id res chain seq x y z
N MET A 1 -9.87 -25.13 -11.75
CA MET A 1 -8.55 -24.45 -11.87
C MET A 1 -8.58 -23.25 -12.82
N ALA A 2 -9.08 -23.35 -14.08
CA ALA A 2 -9.08 -22.21 -15.02
C ALA A 2 -9.86 -20.95 -14.53
N ARG A 3 -11.00 -21.08 -13.85
CA ARG A 3 -11.77 -19.96 -13.31
C ARG A 3 -11.02 -19.19 -12.20
N MET A 4 -10.26 -19.88 -11.32
CA MET A 4 -9.41 -19.23 -10.29
C MET A 4 -8.23 -18.49 -10.92
N ALA A 5 -7.62 -19.02 -11.99
CA ALA A 5 -6.50 -18.37 -12.66
C ALA A 5 -6.90 -17.03 -13.30
N ILE A 6 -8.13 -16.94 -13.84
CA ILE A 6 -8.66 -15.70 -14.43
C ILE A 6 -9.01 -14.67 -13.32
N ALA A 7 -9.57 -15.12 -12.20
CA ALA A 7 -9.95 -14.24 -11.09
C ALA A 7 -8.75 -13.54 -10.44
N ASN A 8 -7.58 -14.17 -10.45
CA ASN A 8 -6.35 -13.67 -9.82
C ASN A 8 -5.44 -12.91 -10.81
N MET A 9 -5.82 -12.81 -12.08
CA MET A 9 -4.99 -12.14 -13.07
C MET A 9 -4.96 -10.63 -12.82
N PRO A 10 -3.78 -10.03 -12.59
CA PRO A 10 -3.65 -8.59 -12.42
C PRO A 10 -4.11 -7.84 -13.67
N ARG A 11 -4.86 -6.77 -13.46
CA ARG A 11 -5.28 -5.83 -14.51
C ARG A 11 -4.89 -4.43 -14.10
N THR A 12 -4.47 -3.61 -15.05
CA THR A 12 -4.25 -2.18 -14.79
C THR A 12 -5.55 -1.54 -14.33
N ALA A 13 -5.47 -0.82 -13.22
CA ALA A 13 -6.60 -0.12 -12.64
C ALA A 13 -6.86 1.20 -13.39
N THR A 14 -8.14 1.48 -13.59
CA THR A 14 -8.64 2.74 -14.15
C THR A 14 -9.48 3.48 -13.12
N VAL A 15 -9.83 4.74 -13.38
CA VAL A 15 -10.68 5.52 -12.47
C VAL A 15 -12.05 4.87 -12.23
N ASP A 16 -12.55 4.11 -13.20
CA ASP A 16 -13.83 3.41 -13.09
C ASP A 16 -13.78 2.24 -12.08
N ASP A 17 -12.59 1.73 -11.79
CA ASP A 17 -12.37 0.67 -10.81
C ASP A 17 -12.32 1.22 -9.36
N ALA A 18 -12.28 2.55 -9.17
CA ALA A 18 -12.14 3.18 -7.86
C ALA A 18 -13.17 2.68 -6.82
N PRO A 19 -14.47 2.52 -7.13
CA PRO A 19 -15.43 2.02 -6.14
C PRO A 19 -15.17 0.57 -5.69
N GLN A 20 -14.65 -0.28 -6.58
CA GLN A 20 -14.29 -1.66 -6.23
C GLN A 20 -12.99 -1.68 -5.40
N ILE A 21 -11.95 -1.02 -5.89
CA ILE A 21 -10.63 -0.96 -5.25
C ILE A 21 -10.74 -0.40 -3.84
N SER A 22 -11.43 0.73 -3.67
CA SER A 22 -11.55 1.39 -2.37
C SER A 22 -12.28 0.53 -1.33
N ARG A 23 -13.37 -0.14 -1.70
CA ARG A 23 -14.06 -1.08 -0.81
C ARG A 23 -13.22 -2.30 -0.47
N THR A 24 -12.51 -2.86 -1.45
CA THR A 24 -11.60 -3.99 -1.23
C THR A 24 -10.49 -3.63 -0.25
N LEU A 25 -9.84 -2.47 -0.45
CA LEU A 25 -8.78 -2.00 0.44
C LEU A 25 -9.34 -1.61 1.82
N ALA A 26 -10.52 -0.99 1.92
CA ALA A 26 -11.14 -0.67 3.19
C ALA A 26 -11.29 -1.91 4.07
N ARG A 27 -11.83 -3.01 3.52
CA ARG A 27 -11.95 -4.29 4.24
C ARG A 27 -10.61 -4.94 4.54
N ALA A 28 -9.65 -4.86 3.59
CA ALA A 28 -8.32 -5.44 3.76
C ALA A 28 -7.50 -4.77 4.88
N PHE A 29 -7.74 -3.48 5.11
CA PHE A 29 -7.02 -2.67 6.09
C PHE A 29 -7.82 -2.36 7.36
N ASP A 30 -9.02 -2.93 7.53
CA ASP A 30 -9.85 -2.68 8.71
C ASP A 30 -9.19 -3.13 10.03
N ASP A 31 -8.43 -4.22 9.97
CA ASP A 31 -7.65 -4.75 11.11
C ASP A 31 -6.17 -4.29 11.12
N ASP A 32 -5.79 -3.39 10.20
CA ASP A 32 -4.41 -2.88 10.13
C ASP A 32 -4.09 -1.98 11.32
N PRO A 33 -2.98 -2.20 12.05
CA PRO A 33 -2.64 -1.41 13.25
C PRO A 33 -2.53 0.09 12.98
N MET A 34 -2.00 0.51 11.83
CA MET A 34 -1.86 1.92 11.47
C MET A 34 -3.23 2.53 11.14
N MET A 35 -4.08 1.81 10.39
CA MET A 35 -5.42 2.29 10.06
C MET A 35 -6.32 2.36 11.29
N ARG A 36 -6.24 1.41 12.20
CA ARG A 36 -6.95 1.47 13.49
C ARG A 36 -6.46 2.61 14.38
N TRP A 37 -5.19 2.93 14.33
CA TRP A 37 -4.64 4.06 15.08
C TRP A 37 -5.07 5.42 14.51
N PHE A 38 -5.18 5.55 13.19
CA PHE A 38 -5.68 6.77 12.54
C PHE A 38 -7.21 6.89 12.60
N PHE A 39 -7.92 5.79 12.47
CA PHE A 39 -9.39 5.71 12.42
C PHE A 39 -9.90 4.74 13.50
N PRO A 40 -9.95 5.18 14.78
CA PRO A 40 -10.22 4.30 15.92
C PRO A 40 -11.68 3.88 16.07
N ASP A 41 -12.63 4.56 15.40
CA ASP A 41 -14.05 4.24 15.46
C ASP A 41 -14.34 2.97 14.65
N ASP A 42 -14.58 1.85 15.34
CA ASP A 42 -14.80 0.54 14.72
C ASP A 42 -16.06 0.54 13.81
N ASP A 43 -17.10 1.28 14.16
CA ASP A 43 -18.37 1.29 13.42
C ASP A 43 -18.27 2.13 12.13
N ALA A 44 -17.50 3.21 12.16
CA ALA A 44 -17.33 4.11 11.03
C ALA A 44 -16.13 3.76 10.14
N ARG A 45 -15.16 2.98 10.65
CA ARG A 45 -13.84 2.80 10.02
C ARG A 45 -13.92 2.31 8.58
N GLU A 46 -14.67 1.24 8.26
CA GLU A 46 -14.74 0.71 6.89
C GLU A 46 -15.21 1.80 5.89
N ALA A 47 -16.24 2.57 6.26
CA ALA A 47 -16.76 3.64 5.40
C ALA A 47 -15.75 4.77 5.19
N VAL A 48 -15.04 5.17 6.24
CA VAL A 48 -14.00 6.21 6.18
C VAL A 48 -12.80 5.71 5.38
N LEU A 49 -12.35 4.47 5.59
CA LEU A 49 -11.27 3.85 4.82
C LEU A 49 -11.63 3.75 3.32
N ALA A 50 -12.88 3.44 2.98
CA ALA A 50 -13.30 3.42 1.57
C ALA A 50 -13.15 4.81 0.92
N ARG A 51 -13.46 5.89 1.62
CA ARG A 51 -13.22 7.26 1.15
C ARG A 51 -11.72 7.56 1.06
N TYR A 52 -10.96 7.24 2.10
CA TYR A 52 -9.52 7.42 2.14
C TYR A 52 -8.84 6.74 0.94
N PHE A 53 -9.12 5.45 0.70
CA PHE A 53 -8.53 4.71 -0.41
C PHE A 53 -9.03 5.20 -1.78
N ALA A 54 -10.27 5.66 -1.91
CA ALA A 54 -10.76 6.30 -3.13
C ALA A 54 -9.98 7.58 -3.44
N THR A 55 -9.75 8.44 -2.43
CA THR A 55 -9.02 9.70 -2.57
C THR A 55 -7.57 9.46 -2.97
N ILE A 56 -6.82 8.61 -2.25
CA ILE A 56 -5.41 8.35 -2.59
C ILE A 56 -5.26 7.62 -3.94
N PHE A 57 -6.20 6.76 -4.32
CA PHE A 57 -6.19 6.12 -5.63
C PHE A 57 -6.45 7.15 -6.74
N THR A 58 -7.55 7.89 -6.69
CA THR A 58 -7.96 8.76 -7.79
C THR A 58 -7.13 10.03 -7.93
N ARG A 59 -6.61 10.55 -6.81
CA ARG A 59 -5.90 11.85 -6.79
C ARG A 59 -4.38 11.74 -6.70
N GLN A 60 -3.85 10.59 -6.27
CA GLN A 60 -2.42 10.40 -6.04
C GLN A 60 -1.87 9.22 -6.85
N TYR A 61 -2.04 7.99 -6.38
CA TYR A 61 -1.36 6.83 -6.95
C TYR A 61 -1.87 6.42 -8.33
N GLY A 62 -3.16 6.54 -8.62
CA GLY A 62 -3.73 6.23 -9.93
C GLY A 62 -3.28 7.17 -11.04
N ARG A 63 -2.82 8.38 -10.69
CA ARG A 63 -2.31 9.37 -11.66
C ARG A 63 -0.83 9.18 -12.00
N HIS A 64 -0.05 8.69 -11.07
CA HIS A 64 1.42 8.73 -11.15
C HIS A 64 2.07 7.36 -10.91
N GLY A 65 1.35 6.41 -10.31
CA GLY A 65 1.82 5.06 -10.00
C GLY A 65 1.41 4.03 -11.04
N VAL A 66 1.84 2.80 -10.77
CA VAL A 66 1.37 1.59 -11.45
C VAL A 66 0.40 0.89 -10.53
N CYS A 67 -0.90 1.16 -10.72
CA CYS A 67 -1.96 0.55 -9.93
C CYS A 67 -2.54 -0.64 -10.67
N GLU A 68 -2.61 -1.78 -10.00
CA GLU A 68 -3.18 -3.01 -10.51
C GLU A 68 -4.19 -3.58 -9.52
N HIS A 69 -5.18 -4.28 -10.03
CA HIS A 69 -6.15 -4.98 -9.22
C HIS A 69 -6.53 -6.34 -9.82
N THR A 70 -7.08 -7.18 -8.97
CA THR A 70 -7.77 -8.41 -9.33
C THR A 70 -9.23 -8.29 -8.92
N GLN A 71 -9.99 -9.39 -8.96
CA GLN A 71 -11.36 -9.38 -8.47
C GLN A 71 -11.48 -9.00 -6.97
N ALA A 72 -10.46 -9.31 -6.16
CA ALA A 72 -10.54 -9.20 -4.70
C ALA A 72 -9.28 -8.62 -4.04
N ALA A 73 -8.41 -7.98 -4.79
CA ALA A 73 -7.21 -7.33 -4.25
C ALA A 73 -6.80 -6.16 -5.12
N ALA A 74 -6.04 -5.22 -4.54
CA ALA A 74 -5.41 -4.12 -5.27
C ALA A 74 -4.00 -3.87 -4.73
N ALA A 75 -3.12 -3.35 -5.61
CA ALA A 75 -1.77 -2.92 -5.27
C ALA A 75 -1.42 -1.63 -5.98
N PHE A 76 -0.75 -0.72 -5.27
CA PHE A 76 -0.28 0.57 -5.78
C PHE A 76 1.24 0.61 -5.67
N TRP A 77 1.90 0.62 -6.81
CA TRP A 77 3.34 0.75 -6.94
C TRP A 77 3.71 2.13 -7.44
N VAL A 78 4.82 2.65 -6.97
CA VAL A 78 5.38 3.94 -7.42
C VAL A 78 6.81 3.68 -7.89
N PRO A 79 7.07 3.75 -9.20
CA PRO A 79 8.42 3.66 -9.72
C PRO A 79 9.23 4.92 -9.34
N PRO A 80 10.58 4.85 -9.28
CA PRO A 80 11.41 5.94 -8.75
C PRO A 80 11.20 7.28 -9.47
N GLU A 81 11.00 7.28 -10.77
CA GLU A 81 10.76 8.50 -11.56
C GLU A 81 9.39 9.15 -11.28
N ALA A 82 8.48 8.42 -10.68
CA ALA A 82 7.15 8.90 -10.30
C ALA A 82 7.04 9.33 -8.82
N GLN A 83 7.99 8.98 -7.97
CA GLN A 83 7.89 9.23 -6.52
C GLN A 83 7.70 10.72 -6.19
N ALA A 84 8.45 11.61 -6.85
CA ALA A 84 8.30 13.05 -6.66
C ALA A 84 6.94 13.60 -7.14
N LYS A 85 6.25 12.90 -8.05
CA LYS A 85 4.94 13.28 -8.58
C LYS A 85 3.78 12.63 -7.82
N ALA A 86 4.05 11.50 -7.16
CA ALA A 86 3.06 10.77 -6.36
C ALA A 86 2.85 11.37 -4.96
N VAL A 87 3.29 12.62 -4.75
CA VAL A 87 2.99 13.40 -3.55
C VAL A 87 1.61 14.02 -3.71
N PRO A 88 0.71 13.93 -2.72
CA PRO A 88 -0.61 14.52 -2.81
C PRO A 88 -0.52 16.06 -2.86
N ASP A 89 -1.35 16.68 -3.68
CA ASP A 89 -1.51 18.13 -3.71
C ASP A 89 -2.23 18.68 -2.44
N ALA A 90 -2.25 20.00 -2.29
CA ALA A 90 -2.81 20.64 -1.10
C ALA A 90 -4.30 20.31 -0.88
N GLU A 91 -5.09 20.19 -1.95
CA GLU A 91 -6.50 19.83 -1.87
C GLU A 91 -6.67 18.39 -1.39
N THR A 92 -5.89 17.46 -1.96
CA THR A 92 -5.88 16.07 -1.53
C THR A 92 -5.43 15.91 -0.08
N ILE A 93 -4.38 16.65 0.33
CA ILE A 93 -3.95 16.68 1.74
C ILE A 93 -5.08 17.14 2.63
N GLN A 94 -5.78 18.23 2.28
CA GLN A 94 -6.87 18.75 3.10
C GLN A 94 -8.02 17.75 3.22
N GLU A 95 -8.42 17.10 2.12
CA GLU A 95 -9.45 16.07 2.15
C GLU A 95 -9.06 14.88 3.06
N LEU A 96 -7.79 14.42 3.01
CA LEU A 96 -7.31 13.37 3.90
C LEU A 96 -7.30 13.80 5.37
N LEU A 97 -6.91 15.05 5.66
CA LEU A 97 -6.90 15.58 7.02
C LEU A 97 -8.32 15.74 7.58
N ASP A 98 -9.29 16.11 6.74
CA ASP A 98 -10.71 16.21 7.13
C ASP A 98 -11.27 14.81 7.50
N LEU A 99 -10.84 13.73 6.79
CA LEU A 99 -11.21 12.36 7.15
C LEU A 99 -10.61 11.92 8.49
N LEU A 100 -9.41 12.42 8.82
CA LEU A 100 -8.68 12.07 10.05
C LEU A 100 -9.18 12.86 11.28
N GLY A 101 -9.83 14.01 11.09
CA GLY A 101 -10.32 14.84 12.17
C GLY A 101 -9.25 15.12 13.24
N ASP A 102 -9.53 14.79 14.49
CA ASP A 102 -8.60 15.00 15.61
C ASP A 102 -7.27 14.24 15.47
N ARG A 103 -7.21 13.23 14.60
CA ARG A 103 -6.00 12.46 14.32
C ARG A 103 -5.10 13.08 13.24
N ALA A 104 -5.52 14.17 12.59
CA ALA A 104 -4.79 14.84 11.52
C ALA A 104 -3.34 15.21 11.90
N ARG A 105 -3.11 15.63 13.15
CA ARG A 105 -1.76 15.93 13.65
C ARG A 105 -0.90 14.67 13.74
N LEU A 106 -1.42 13.60 14.32
CA LEU A 106 -0.71 12.32 14.43
C LEU A 106 -0.34 11.76 13.06
N PHE A 107 -1.23 11.90 12.08
CA PHE A 107 -0.96 11.51 10.69
C PHE A 107 0.22 12.28 10.09
N ARG A 108 0.24 13.62 10.24
CA ARG A 108 1.37 14.44 9.75
C ARG A 108 2.68 14.04 10.40
N ASP A 109 2.70 13.89 11.72
CA ASP A 109 3.89 13.51 12.48
C ASP A 109 4.38 12.12 12.05
N ALA A 110 3.48 11.17 11.77
CA ALA A 110 3.80 9.83 11.28
C ALA A 110 4.37 9.86 9.87
N VAL A 111 3.75 10.60 8.94
CA VAL A 111 4.23 10.75 7.55
C VAL A 111 5.61 11.41 7.53
N GLU A 112 5.82 12.47 8.30
CA GLU A 112 7.13 13.13 8.41
C GLU A 112 8.19 12.19 8.98
N THR A 113 7.82 11.38 9.97
CA THR A 113 8.73 10.40 10.57
C THR A 113 9.08 9.31 9.57
N ALA A 114 8.10 8.71 8.89
CA ALA A 114 8.34 7.68 7.87
C ALA A 114 9.21 8.20 6.72
N ALA A 115 8.96 9.43 6.25
CA ALA A 115 9.72 10.05 5.17
C ALA A 115 11.23 10.19 5.46
N LYS A 116 11.61 10.36 6.73
CA LYS A 116 13.04 10.42 7.15
C LYS A 116 13.74 9.07 7.06
N HIS A 117 12.98 7.99 7.04
CA HIS A 117 13.45 6.60 6.98
C HIS A 117 13.31 5.96 5.61
N THR A 118 12.62 6.63 4.68
CA THR A 118 12.51 6.16 3.30
C THR A 118 13.89 6.12 2.62
N PRO A 119 14.28 4.99 2.00
CA PRO A 119 15.57 4.87 1.32
C PRO A 119 15.76 5.94 0.24
N GLN A 120 16.97 6.50 0.17
CA GLN A 120 17.32 7.50 -0.86
C GLN A 120 17.76 6.86 -2.18
N GLU A 121 18.13 5.58 -2.16
CA GLU A 121 18.48 4.85 -3.38
C GLU A 121 17.24 4.71 -4.29
N PRO A 122 17.37 4.86 -5.62
CA PRO A 122 16.26 4.62 -6.54
C PRO A 122 15.66 3.23 -6.35
N HIS A 123 14.35 3.16 -6.11
CA HIS A 123 13.63 1.90 -5.84
C HIS A 123 12.17 1.97 -6.30
N TRP A 124 11.55 0.82 -6.51
CA TRP A 124 10.11 0.70 -6.64
C TRP A 124 9.47 0.68 -5.25
N TYR A 125 8.56 1.59 -4.99
CA TYR A 125 7.86 1.68 -3.72
C TYR A 125 6.49 1.00 -3.81
N LEU A 126 6.25 -0.02 -2.99
CA LEU A 126 4.92 -0.60 -2.81
C LEU A 126 4.16 0.20 -1.75
N ALA A 127 3.39 1.18 -2.21
CA ALA A 127 2.64 2.07 -1.33
C ALA A 127 1.45 1.37 -0.65
N MET A 128 0.73 0.52 -1.38
CA MET A 128 -0.41 -0.23 -0.88
C MET A 128 -0.49 -1.61 -1.51
N ILE A 129 -0.86 -2.61 -0.73
CA ILE A 129 -1.35 -3.90 -1.21
C ILE A 129 -2.33 -4.47 -0.19
N GLY A 130 -3.50 -4.88 -0.66
CA GLY A 130 -4.51 -5.48 0.20
C GLY A 130 -5.44 -6.43 -0.56
N ALA A 131 -5.81 -7.51 0.09
CA ALA A 131 -6.80 -8.47 -0.40
C ALA A 131 -7.99 -8.54 0.54
N ASP A 132 -9.19 -8.59 -0.01
CA ASP A 132 -10.44 -8.79 0.73
C ASP A 132 -10.27 -9.98 1.69
N PRO A 133 -10.59 -9.84 2.99
CA PRO A 133 -10.47 -10.92 3.96
C PRO A 133 -11.15 -12.23 3.52
N ALA A 134 -12.29 -12.15 2.84
CA ALA A 134 -13.00 -13.33 2.31
C ALA A 134 -12.26 -14.05 1.18
N ALA A 135 -11.26 -13.40 0.55
CA ALA A 135 -10.47 -13.94 -0.55
C ALA A 135 -8.98 -14.12 -0.20
N GLN A 136 -8.59 -13.91 1.04
CA GLN A 136 -7.23 -14.18 1.49
C GLN A 136 -6.90 -15.66 1.34
N GLY A 137 -5.60 -15.97 1.13
CA GLY A 137 -5.14 -17.34 0.87
C GLY A 137 -5.44 -17.86 -0.55
N GLN A 138 -6.21 -17.13 -1.37
CA GLN A 138 -6.56 -17.54 -2.74
C GLN A 138 -5.55 -17.05 -3.80
N GLY A 139 -4.46 -16.37 -3.42
CA GLY A 139 -3.37 -15.99 -4.30
C GLY A 139 -3.49 -14.61 -4.97
N HIS A 140 -4.54 -13.83 -4.71
CA HIS A 140 -4.75 -12.49 -5.29
C HIS A 140 -3.59 -11.52 -4.98
N GLY A 141 -3.23 -11.38 -3.70
CA GLY A 141 -2.11 -10.52 -3.28
C GLY A 141 -0.77 -11.00 -3.86
N ALA A 142 -0.54 -12.31 -3.88
CA ALA A 142 0.68 -12.90 -4.47
C ALA A 142 0.79 -12.61 -5.97
N ALA A 143 -0.32 -12.64 -6.72
CA ALA A 143 -0.32 -12.32 -8.14
C ALA A 143 0.04 -10.86 -8.40
N LEU A 144 -0.54 -9.92 -7.63
CA LEU A 144 -0.24 -8.49 -7.72
C LEU A 144 1.19 -8.17 -7.32
N LEU A 145 1.69 -8.81 -6.24
CA LEU A 145 3.06 -8.60 -5.79
C LEU A 145 4.07 -9.07 -6.85
N ARG A 146 3.86 -10.28 -7.44
CA ARG A 146 4.69 -10.79 -8.55
C ARG A 146 4.67 -9.87 -9.77
N SER A 147 3.51 -9.33 -10.13
CA SER A 147 3.38 -8.40 -11.27
C SER A 147 4.22 -7.15 -11.07
N GLY A 148 4.14 -6.51 -9.90
CA GLY A 148 4.96 -5.33 -9.59
C GLY A 148 6.44 -5.64 -9.51
N LEU A 149 6.81 -6.74 -8.83
CA LEU A 149 8.21 -7.17 -8.72
C LEU A 149 8.84 -7.51 -10.08
N ALA A 150 8.07 -8.10 -11.01
CA ALA A 150 8.58 -8.36 -12.37
C ALA A 150 8.95 -7.05 -13.11
N LYS A 151 8.21 -5.96 -12.85
CA LYS A 151 8.53 -4.64 -13.42
C LYS A 151 9.80 -4.05 -12.78
N ALA A 152 9.94 -4.17 -11.45
CA ALA A 152 11.14 -3.74 -10.72
C ALA A 152 12.38 -4.53 -11.18
N ASP A 153 12.26 -5.85 -11.32
CA ASP A 153 13.34 -6.73 -11.78
C ASP A 153 13.74 -6.41 -13.23
N ALA A 154 12.77 -6.18 -14.12
CA ALA A 154 13.05 -5.78 -15.51
C ALA A 154 13.76 -4.42 -15.60
N ALA A 155 13.52 -3.53 -14.64
CA ALA A 155 14.23 -2.26 -14.51
C ALA A 155 15.61 -2.39 -13.82
N GLY A 156 15.96 -3.56 -13.29
CA GLY A 156 17.17 -3.78 -12.48
C GLY A 156 17.18 -3.01 -11.16
N LEU A 157 16.00 -2.69 -10.63
CA LEU A 157 15.86 -1.83 -9.45
C LEU A 157 15.31 -2.61 -8.25
N PRO A 158 15.75 -2.24 -7.03
CA PRO A 158 15.20 -2.82 -5.81
C PRO A 158 13.76 -2.39 -5.56
N ALA A 159 13.10 -3.08 -4.63
CA ALA A 159 11.77 -2.75 -4.16
C ALA A 159 11.79 -2.46 -2.65
N TYR A 160 10.96 -1.51 -2.22
CA TYR A 160 10.78 -1.12 -0.82
C TYR A 160 9.30 -1.09 -0.46
N LEU A 161 9.00 -1.42 0.77
CA LEU A 161 7.68 -1.28 1.39
C LEU A 161 7.81 -1.02 2.90
N GLU A 162 6.74 -0.51 3.50
CA GLU A 162 6.56 -0.51 4.96
C GLU A 162 5.35 -1.37 5.32
N SER A 163 5.51 -2.24 6.32
CA SER A 163 4.42 -3.04 6.88
C SER A 163 4.16 -2.63 8.33
N SER A 164 2.90 -2.41 8.68
CA SER A 164 2.45 -2.16 10.06
C SER A 164 2.01 -3.44 10.79
N LYS A 165 1.93 -4.58 10.06
CA LYS A 165 1.36 -5.82 10.55
C LYS A 165 2.42 -6.92 10.56
N PRO A 166 2.88 -7.39 11.76
CA PRO A 166 3.93 -8.40 11.87
C PRO A 166 3.61 -9.70 11.15
N SER A 167 2.31 -10.09 11.13
CA SER A 167 1.84 -11.30 10.44
C SER A 167 2.03 -11.27 8.93
N ASN A 168 2.28 -10.10 8.33
CA ASN A 168 2.54 -9.96 6.90
C ASN A 168 4.03 -10.13 6.55
N LEU A 169 4.94 -10.05 7.52
CA LEU A 169 6.38 -10.13 7.24
C LEU A 169 6.77 -11.44 6.54
N PRO A 170 6.32 -12.64 6.99
CA PRO A 170 6.64 -13.88 6.29
C PRO A 170 6.13 -13.93 4.85
N PHE A 171 5.01 -13.27 4.55
CA PHE A 171 4.51 -13.15 3.19
C PHE A 171 5.49 -12.39 2.31
N TYR A 172 5.98 -11.23 2.75
CA TYR A 172 6.97 -10.45 1.99
C TYR A 172 8.34 -11.14 1.92
N GLU A 173 8.77 -11.79 3.00
CA GLU A 173 10.01 -12.58 3.03
C GLU A 173 10.01 -13.69 1.99
N HIS A 174 8.87 -14.36 1.78
CA HIS A 174 8.71 -15.36 0.72
C HIS A 174 8.97 -14.79 -0.69
N PHE A 175 8.79 -13.47 -0.89
CA PHE A 175 9.09 -12.77 -2.14
C PHE A 175 10.47 -12.11 -2.16
N GLY A 176 11.33 -12.42 -1.20
CA GLY A 176 12.72 -11.98 -1.14
C GLY A 176 12.92 -10.62 -0.46
N PHE A 177 11.91 -10.08 0.21
CA PHE A 177 12.11 -8.92 1.08
C PHE A 177 12.77 -9.33 2.39
N SER A 178 13.53 -8.41 2.97
CA SER A 178 14.05 -8.52 4.33
C SER A 178 13.78 -7.24 5.10
N VAL A 179 13.56 -7.36 6.40
CA VAL A 179 13.43 -6.19 7.27
C VAL A 179 14.75 -5.44 7.30
N ARG A 180 14.73 -4.16 6.92
CA ARG A 180 15.89 -3.25 6.96
C ARG A 180 15.91 -2.46 8.24
N GLU A 181 14.73 -2.07 8.74
CA GLU A 181 14.59 -1.30 9.98
C GLU A 181 13.20 -1.46 10.61
N GLU A 182 13.14 -1.17 11.91
CA GLU A 182 11.90 -1.03 12.66
C GLU A 182 11.74 0.43 13.10
N LEU A 183 10.63 1.04 12.72
CA LEU A 183 10.32 2.43 13.02
C LEU A 183 9.10 2.50 13.95
N ARG A 184 9.25 3.08 15.12
CA ARG A 184 8.11 3.40 16.00
C ARG A 184 7.53 4.76 15.62
N LEU A 185 6.25 4.77 15.28
CA LEU A 185 5.56 6.03 15.00
C LEU A 185 5.36 6.85 16.28
N PRO A 186 5.41 8.20 16.19
CA PRO A 186 5.23 9.09 17.33
C PRO A 186 3.81 9.00 17.91
N GLY A 187 3.59 9.55 19.12
CA GLY A 187 2.26 9.60 19.73
C GLY A 187 1.68 8.24 20.12
N GLY A 188 2.52 7.25 20.39
CA GLY A 188 2.07 5.89 20.73
C GLY A 188 1.59 5.07 19.53
N GLY A 189 1.98 5.47 18.33
CA GLY A 189 1.64 4.76 17.10
C GLY A 189 2.27 3.38 16.98
N PRO A 190 1.83 2.57 16.01
CA PRO A 190 2.37 1.24 15.76
C PRO A 190 3.81 1.27 15.30
N VAL A 191 4.42 0.09 15.28
CA VAL A 191 5.71 -0.14 14.61
C VAL A 191 5.47 -0.31 13.12
N LEU A 192 6.33 0.31 12.31
CA LEU A 192 6.46 0.03 10.88
C LEU A 192 7.76 -0.74 10.64
N TRP A 193 7.69 -1.78 9.85
CA TRP A 193 8.84 -2.52 9.36
C TRP A 193 9.15 -2.11 7.93
N GLY A 194 10.21 -1.32 7.75
CA GLY A 194 10.78 -1.01 6.44
C GLY A 194 11.43 -2.25 5.86
N MET A 195 10.95 -2.73 4.72
CA MET A 195 11.43 -3.95 4.09
C MET A 195 12.00 -3.66 2.71
N TRP A 196 13.12 -4.30 2.41
CA TRP A 196 13.90 -4.11 1.18
C TRP A 196 14.11 -5.41 0.44
N ARG A 197 13.97 -5.36 -0.89
CA ARG A 197 14.26 -6.48 -1.78
C ARG A 197 15.21 -6.02 -2.89
N ARG A 198 16.31 -6.74 -3.08
CA ARG A 198 17.18 -6.54 -4.25
C ARG A 198 16.52 -7.11 -5.51
N PRO A 199 16.83 -6.56 -6.71
CA PRO A 199 16.31 -7.13 -7.94
C PRO A 199 16.82 -8.57 -8.15
N ALA A 200 16.03 -9.39 -8.83
CA ALA A 200 16.42 -10.76 -9.16
C ALA A 200 17.69 -10.76 -10.03
N GLY A 201 18.63 -11.66 -9.72
CA GLY A 201 19.90 -11.73 -10.45
C GLY A 201 20.99 -10.76 -10.01
N SER A 202 20.76 -9.96 -8.96
CA SER A 202 21.84 -9.19 -8.33
C SER A 202 22.79 -10.12 -7.57
N PRO A 203 24.13 -9.91 -7.67
CA PRO A 203 25.12 -10.70 -6.94
C PRO A 203 25.03 -10.53 -5.42
#